data_a9b0d831c42e02390c6e3e7075cedfcf
#
_entry.id   a9b0d831c42e02390c6e3e7075cedfcf
#
_cell.length_a   1.000
_cell.length_b   1.000
_cell.length_c   1.000
_cell.angle_alpha   90.00
_cell.angle_beta   90.00
_cell.angle_gamma   90.00
#
_symmetry.space_group_name_H-M   'P 1'
#
loop_
_entity.id
_entity.type
_entity.pdbx_description
1 polymer ?
#
loop_
_entity_poly.entity_id
_entity_poly.type
_entity_poly.pdbx_seq_one_letter_code
_entity_poly.pdbx_strand_id
1 'polypeptide(L)'
;NPQVLSAISGACDIVSDEDAYVSGVAARCLRKLTVREYDGYMVLDAARLAATDVVIARRVIRLAVKHLADDPRLEARHVESVLMAVANGRGAVNLPQDVQARIEFGTLTLAKVYRKERAGNIPAGVHDAHTHMSETSFSAWLSVPGEQRLTQNRRLRARLIPVEHGLDVVSFARAHGREWLGESVLLDAEAAGIDATHGGRLWIEPPCAGDVLCPLGMHGQSKKLSDLLSASRLPVAERRGVPVVRTSPNGRIVWVAGIRADERSKCTQDTKVLLELSIHESLITVSDSYGG
;
A
#
# COMPACT_ATOMS: atom_id res chain seq x y z
N ASN A 1 -11.50 -55.98 5.90
CA ASN A 1 -10.47 -56.33 6.87
C ASN A 1 -10.37 -55.18 7.91
N PRO A 2 -10.77 -55.41 9.20
CA PRO A 2 -10.75 -54.37 10.25
C PRO A 2 -9.35 -53.77 10.47
N GLN A 3 -8.30 -54.56 10.30
CA GLN A 3 -6.91 -54.10 10.48
C GLN A 3 -6.49 -53.06 9.43
N VAL A 4 -6.99 -53.20 8.18
CA VAL A 4 -6.71 -52.20 7.09
C VAL A 4 -7.38 -50.87 7.40
N LEU A 5 -8.62 -50.88 7.87
CA LEU A 5 -9.35 -49.67 8.28
C LEU A 5 -8.64 -48.96 9.44
N SER A 6 -8.22 -49.72 10.47
CA SER A 6 -7.46 -49.15 11.61
C SER A 6 -6.12 -48.55 11.16
N ALA A 7 -5.38 -49.24 10.25
CA ALA A 7 -4.12 -48.73 9.74
C ALA A 7 -4.31 -47.43 8.89
N ILE A 8 -5.36 -47.39 8.05
CA ILE A 8 -5.71 -46.19 7.28
C ILE A 8 -6.11 -45.05 8.22
N SER A 9 -6.95 -45.31 9.24
CA SER A 9 -7.33 -44.27 10.22
C SER A 9 -6.10 -43.70 10.92
N GLY A 10 -5.21 -44.56 11.45
CA GLY A 10 -3.98 -44.08 12.10
C GLY A 10 -3.06 -43.31 11.18
N ALA A 11 -2.97 -43.68 9.90
CA ALA A 11 -2.21 -42.92 8.92
C ALA A 11 -2.86 -41.54 8.64
N CYS A 12 -4.20 -41.49 8.56
CA CYS A 12 -4.93 -40.23 8.40
C CYS A 12 -4.73 -39.27 9.59
N ASP A 13 -4.72 -39.80 10.81
CA ASP A 13 -4.50 -39.01 12.03
C ASP A 13 -3.09 -38.39 12.01
N ILE A 14 -2.06 -39.17 11.70
CA ILE A 14 -0.68 -38.68 11.58
C ILE A 14 -0.57 -37.57 10.50
N VAL A 15 -1.13 -37.82 9.31
CA VAL A 15 -1.10 -36.85 8.22
C VAL A 15 -1.85 -35.56 8.59
N SER A 16 -2.95 -35.70 9.34
CA SER A 16 -3.71 -34.54 9.82
C SER A 16 -2.90 -33.68 10.80
N ASP A 17 -2.20 -34.34 11.75
CA ASP A 17 -1.34 -33.64 12.71
C ASP A 17 -0.16 -32.94 12.02
N GLU A 18 0.48 -33.60 11.06
CA GLU A 18 1.56 -33.01 10.26
C GLU A 18 1.05 -31.82 9.43
N ASP A 19 -0.13 -31.92 8.81
CA ASP A 19 -0.74 -30.84 8.06
C ASP A 19 -1.08 -29.64 8.96
N ALA A 20 -1.62 -29.88 10.15
CA ALA A 20 -1.91 -28.87 11.14
C ALA A 20 -0.62 -28.15 11.59
N TYR A 21 0.44 -28.89 11.85
CA TYR A 21 1.74 -28.31 12.21
C TYR A 21 2.30 -27.42 11.11
N VAL A 22 2.38 -27.92 9.87
CA VAL A 22 2.89 -27.17 8.70
C VAL A 22 2.02 -25.92 8.46
N SER A 23 0.70 -26.03 8.58
CA SER A 23 -0.23 -24.92 8.44
C SER A 23 0.00 -23.84 9.51
N GLY A 24 0.25 -24.24 10.76
CA GLY A 24 0.59 -23.33 11.85
C GLY A 24 1.93 -22.59 11.61
N VAL A 25 2.95 -23.30 11.12
CA VAL A 25 4.23 -22.67 10.74
C VAL A 25 4.03 -21.69 9.61
N ALA A 26 3.30 -22.07 8.57
CA ALA A 26 3.05 -21.23 7.41
C ALA A 26 2.22 -19.97 7.77
N ALA A 27 1.24 -20.08 8.66
CA ALA A 27 0.46 -18.94 9.15
C ALA A 27 1.34 -17.92 9.90
N ARG A 28 2.25 -18.40 10.75
CA ARG A 28 3.24 -17.53 11.42
C ARG A 28 4.20 -16.88 10.41
N CYS A 29 4.61 -17.63 9.41
CA CYS A 29 5.47 -17.13 8.33
C CYS A 29 4.74 -16.06 7.51
N LEU A 30 3.49 -16.29 7.11
CA LEU A 30 2.66 -15.35 6.38
C LEU A 30 2.59 -14.00 7.10
N ARG A 31 2.29 -13.98 8.40
CA ARG A 31 2.26 -12.75 9.20
C ARG A 31 3.60 -11.98 9.17
N LYS A 32 4.73 -12.70 9.21
CA LYS A 32 6.07 -12.08 9.15
C LYS A 32 6.46 -11.57 7.77
N LEU A 33 5.89 -12.15 6.70
CA LEU A 33 6.12 -11.77 5.32
C LEU A 33 5.18 -10.66 4.86
N THR A 34 4.03 -10.48 5.51
CA THR A 34 3.06 -9.46 5.17
C THR A 34 3.63 -8.08 5.47
N VAL A 35 3.78 -7.27 4.42
CA VAL A 35 4.21 -5.87 4.48
C VAL A 35 3.01 -4.96 4.63
N ARG A 36 1.92 -5.27 3.89
CA ARG A 36 0.65 -4.52 3.91
C ARG A 36 -0.51 -5.46 3.62
N GLU A 37 -1.64 -5.14 4.21
CA GLU A 37 -2.88 -5.90 4.02
C GLU A 37 -4.07 -4.96 4.07
N TYR A 38 -4.96 -5.09 3.08
CA TYR A 38 -6.23 -4.37 2.98
C TYR A 38 -7.30 -5.34 2.50
N ASP A 39 -8.57 -4.93 2.54
CA ASP A 39 -9.66 -5.73 2.00
C ASP A 39 -9.43 -6.04 0.51
N GLY A 40 -9.37 -7.32 0.18
CA GLY A 40 -9.10 -7.81 -1.18
C GLY A 40 -7.67 -7.61 -1.70
N TYR A 41 -6.71 -7.23 -0.84
CA TYR A 41 -5.36 -6.88 -1.24
C TYR A 41 -4.32 -7.24 -0.18
N MET A 42 -3.24 -7.92 -0.56
CA MET A 42 -2.14 -8.30 0.33
C MET A 42 -0.78 -8.13 -0.36
N VAL A 43 0.19 -7.57 0.35
CA VAL A 43 1.57 -7.42 -0.12
C VAL A 43 2.50 -8.20 0.77
N LEU A 44 3.28 -9.09 0.17
CA LEU A 44 4.30 -9.90 0.85
C LEU A 44 5.70 -9.48 0.39
N ASP A 45 6.68 -9.62 1.27
CA ASP A 45 8.09 -9.50 0.95
C ASP A 45 8.53 -10.69 0.07
N ALA A 46 8.76 -10.44 -1.21
CA ALA A 46 9.10 -11.47 -2.19
C ALA A 46 10.50 -12.06 -1.95
N ALA A 47 11.46 -11.25 -1.50
CA ALA A 47 12.83 -11.73 -1.24
C ALA A 47 12.86 -12.70 -0.05
N ARG A 48 12.17 -12.35 1.04
CA ARG A 48 12.04 -13.23 2.21
C ARG A 48 11.22 -14.47 1.90
N LEU A 49 10.18 -14.37 1.05
CA LEU A 49 9.41 -15.51 0.59
C LEU A 49 10.28 -16.47 -0.23
N ALA A 50 11.12 -15.95 -1.14
CA ALA A 50 12.07 -16.73 -1.93
C ALA A 50 13.11 -17.48 -1.06
N ALA A 51 13.47 -16.91 0.10
CA ALA A 51 14.39 -17.52 1.07
C ALA A 51 13.71 -18.49 2.05
N THR A 52 12.39 -18.60 2.00
CA THR A 52 11.61 -19.51 2.86
C THR A 52 11.66 -20.94 2.29
N ASP A 53 11.67 -21.95 3.20
CA ASP A 53 11.55 -23.36 2.79
C ASP A 53 10.37 -23.55 1.83
N VAL A 54 10.58 -24.33 0.76
CA VAL A 54 9.61 -24.46 -0.33
C VAL A 54 8.27 -25.05 0.13
N VAL A 55 8.28 -25.94 1.12
CA VAL A 55 7.04 -26.53 1.69
C VAL A 55 6.23 -25.45 2.39
N ILE A 56 6.90 -24.62 3.16
CA ILE A 56 6.27 -23.49 3.86
C ILE A 56 5.83 -22.42 2.87
N ALA A 57 6.67 -22.05 1.90
CA ALA A 57 6.34 -21.06 0.87
C ALA A 57 5.08 -21.45 0.06
N ARG A 58 4.96 -22.72 -0.33
CA ARG A 58 3.74 -23.25 -0.98
C ARG A 58 2.50 -23.07 -0.12
N ARG A 59 2.60 -23.35 1.16
CA ARG A 59 1.48 -23.21 2.10
C ARG A 59 1.16 -21.74 2.37
N VAL A 60 2.17 -20.88 2.48
CA VAL A 60 1.99 -19.43 2.62
C VAL A 60 1.19 -18.85 1.45
N ILE A 61 1.52 -19.20 0.20
CA ILE A 61 0.76 -18.73 -0.97
C ILE A 61 -0.68 -19.21 -0.91
N ARG A 62 -0.93 -20.48 -0.55
CA ARG A 62 -2.29 -21.00 -0.39
C ARG A 62 -3.09 -20.26 0.67
N LEU A 63 -2.49 -20.01 1.83
CA LEU A 63 -3.12 -19.26 2.92
C LEU A 63 -3.40 -17.81 2.50
N ALA A 64 -2.46 -17.14 1.85
CA ALA A 64 -2.62 -15.77 1.39
C ALA A 64 -3.76 -15.64 0.36
N VAL A 65 -3.85 -16.56 -0.60
CA VAL A 65 -4.94 -16.57 -1.59
C VAL A 65 -6.28 -16.92 -0.94
N LYS A 66 -6.31 -17.86 0.01
CA LYS A 66 -7.52 -18.21 0.77
C LYS A 66 -8.05 -17.02 1.59
N HIS A 67 -7.16 -16.14 2.04
CA HIS A 67 -7.54 -14.93 2.77
C HIS A 67 -8.26 -13.90 1.87
N LEU A 68 -7.92 -13.88 0.58
CA LEU A 68 -8.50 -12.94 -0.39
C LEU A 68 -9.75 -13.47 -1.10
N ALA A 69 -9.95 -14.77 -1.12
CA ALA A 69 -11.01 -15.41 -1.89
C ALA A 69 -11.58 -16.62 -1.13
N ASP A 70 -12.91 -16.70 -1.12
CA ASP A 70 -13.63 -17.82 -0.51
C ASP A 70 -13.38 -19.10 -1.35
N ASP A 71 -12.82 -20.14 -0.73
CA ASP A 71 -12.54 -21.45 -1.34
C ASP A 71 -11.88 -21.38 -2.75
N PRO A 72 -10.69 -20.76 -2.88
CA PRO A 72 -9.99 -20.75 -4.16
C PRO A 72 -9.54 -22.17 -4.48
N ARG A 73 -10.03 -22.75 -5.59
CA ARG A 73 -9.57 -24.05 -6.12
C ARG A 73 -8.16 -23.90 -6.68
N LEU A 74 -7.19 -23.70 -5.78
CA LEU A 74 -5.80 -23.44 -6.12
C LEU A 74 -5.06 -24.74 -6.40
N GLU A 75 -4.79 -25.02 -7.66
CA GLU A 75 -4.00 -26.19 -8.07
C GLU A 75 -2.51 -25.98 -7.80
N ALA A 76 -1.73 -27.07 -7.74
CA ALA A 76 -0.29 -27.00 -7.54
C ALA A 76 0.41 -26.12 -8.58
N ARG A 77 0.01 -26.22 -9.86
CA ARG A 77 0.59 -25.40 -10.95
C ARG A 77 0.47 -23.89 -10.71
N HIS A 78 -0.63 -23.43 -10.11
CA HIS A 78 -0.82 -22.02 -9.80
C HIS A 78 0.20 -21.55 -8.74
N VAL A 79 0.40 -22.35 -7.68
CA VAL A 79 1.36 -22.07 -6.63
C VAL A 79 2.79 -22.06 -7.17
N GLU A 80 3.15 -23.06 -7.98
CA GLU A 80 4.49 -23.13 -8.58
C GLU A 80 4.74 -21.96 -9.55
N SER A 81 3.74 -21.52 -10.31
CA SER A 81 3.86 -20.35 -11.19
C SER A 81 4.13 -19.08 -10.39
N VAL A 82 3.49 -18.89 -9.23
CA VAL A 82 3.77 -17.75 -8.35
C VAL A 82 5.18 -17.84 -7.77
N LEU A 83 5.60 -19.02 -7.27
CA LEU A 83 6.95 -19.21 -6.74
C LEU A 83 8.04 -18.98 -7.79
N MET A 84 7.81 -19.42 -9.03
CA MET A 84 8.71 -19.18 -10.15
C MET A 84 8.81 -17.68 -10.46
N ALA A 85 7.69 -16.95 -10.47
CA ALA A 85 7.70 -15.51 -10.66
C ALA A 85 8.41 -14.77 -9.52
N VAL A 86 8.24 -15.24 -8.27
CA VAL A 86 8.97 -14.74 -7.10
C VAL A 86 10.47 -14.95 -7.25
N ALA A 87 10.91 -16.14 -7.66
CA ALA A 87 12.32 -16.45 -7.90
C ALA A 87 12.92 -15.59 -9.02
N ASN A 88 12.13 -15.28 -10.06
CA ASN A 88 12.55 -14.41 -11.16
C ASN A 88 12.51 -12.90 -10.80
N GLY A 89 11.97 -12.53 -9.64
CA GLY A 89 11.86 -11.15 -9.17
C GLY A 89 10.88 -10.28 -9.96
N ARG A 90 10.13 -10.85 -10.90
CA ARG A 90 9.14 -10.16 -11.76
C ARG A 90 8.14 -11.12 -12.38
N GLY A 91 6.96 -10.62 -12.68
CA GLY A 91 5.92 -11.36 -13.39
C GLY A 91 4.54 -11.12 -12.83
N ALA A 92 3.54 -11.65 -13.55
CA ALA A 92 2.16 -11.65 -13.11
C ALA A 92 1.54 -13.01 -13.41
N VAL A 93 0.76 -13.54 -12.46
CA VAL A 93 0.08 -14.83 -12.54
C VAL A 93 -1.39 -14.62 -12.19
N ASN A 94 -2.28 -15.03 -13.07
CA ASN A 94 -3.70 -15.03 -12.78
C ASN A 94 -4.05 -16.33 -12.03
N LEU A 95 -4.73 -16.16 -10.92
CA LEU A 95 -5.18 -17.23 -10.03
C LEU A 95 -6.71 -17.39 -10.11
N PRO A 96 -7.27 -18.51 -9.63
CA PRO A 96 -8.72 -18.68 -9.56
C PRO A 96 -9.41 -17.57 -8.75
N GLN A 97 -10.72 -17.41 -8.98
CA GLN A 97 -11.58 -16.40 -8.33
C GLN A 97 -11.09 -14.96 -8.49
N ASP A 98 -10.60 -14.64 -9.70
CA ASP A 98 -10.16 -13.30 -10.06
C ASP A 98 -9.07 -12.73 -9.14
N VAL A 99 -8.26 -13.58 -8.51
CA VAL A 99 -7.06 -13.15 -7.81
C VAL A 99 -5.90 -13.05 -8.80
N GLN A 100 -5.15 -11.96 -8.74
CA GLN A 100 -3.90 -11.78 -9.48
C GLN A 100 -2.73 -11.69 -8.52
N ALA A 101 -1.68 -12.46 -8.78
CA ALA A 101 -0.38 -12.33 -8.15
C ALA A 101 0.54 -11.53 -9.07
N ARG A 102 1.19 -10.48 -8.56
CA ARG A 102 2.14 -9.66 -9.30
C ARG A 102 3.41 -9.45 -8.49
N ILE A 103 4.55 -9.65 -9.12
CA ILE A 103 5.85 -9.47 -8.50
C ILE A 103 6.51 -8.25 -9.12
N GLU A 104 6.75 -7.22 -8.29
CA GLU A 104 7.40 -5.97 -8.69
C GLU A 104 8.20 -5.42 -7.50
N PHE A 105 9.38 -4.85 -7.76
CA PHE A 105 10.21 -4.12 -6.77
C PHE A 105 10.48 -4.89 -5.47
N GLY A 106 10.63 -6.21 -5.54
CA GLY A 106 10.90 -7.04 -4.37
C GLY A 106 9.67 -7.40 -3.54
N THR A 107 8.47 -7.09 -4.02
CA THR A 107 7.20 -7.43 -3.37
C THR A 107 6.37 -8.38 -4.23
N LEU A 108 5.64 -9.28 -3.57
CA LEU A 108 4.55 -10.07 -4.16
C LEU A 108 3.23 -9.44 -3.73
N THR A 109 2.53 -8.88 -4.69
CA THR A 109 1.18 -8.33 -4.52
C THR A 109 0.16 -9.37 -4.92
N LEU A 110 -0.76 -9.71 -4.03
CA LEU A 110 -1.94 -10.50 -4.29
C LEU A 110 -3.17 -9.58 -4.22
N ALA A 111 -3.97 -9.53 -5.27
CA ALA A 111 -5.12 -8.64 -5.33
C ALA A 111 -6.31 -9.31 -6.02
N LYS A 112 -7.52 -9.09 -5.51
CA LYS A 112 -8.76 -9.47 -6.16
C LYS A 112 -9.05 -8.51 -7.32
N VAL A 113 -9.23 -9.04 -8.52
CA VAL A 113 -9.51 -8.27 -9.75
C VAL A 113 -11.01 -8.34 -10.01
N TYR A 114 -11.73 -7.26 -9.79
CA TYR A 114 -13.14 -7.19 -10.15
C TYR A 114 -13.27 -6.87 -11.64
N ARG A 115 -13.78 -7.82 -12.45
CA ARG A 115 -14.16 -7.54 -13.83
C ARG A 115 -15.41 -6.66 -13.82
N LYS A 116 -15.33 -5.45 -14.36
CA LYS A 116 -16.55 -4.72 -14.74
C LYS A 116 -17.29 -5.56 -15.78
N GLU A 117 -18.52 -5.94 -15.48
CA GLU A 117 -19.44 -6.47 -16.50
C GLU A 117 -19.50 -5.46 -17.65
N ARG A 118 -19.25 -5.95 -18.84
CA ARG A 118 -19.25 -5.16 -20.07
C ARG A 118 -20.67 -4.64 -20.32
N ALA A 119 -20.95 -3.40 -19.99
CA ALA A 119 -21.99 -2.64 -20.66
C ALA A 119 -21.39 -2.14 -21.99
N GLY A 120 -21.80 -2.76 -23.10
CA GLY A 120 -21.79 -2.24 -24.46
C GLY A 120 -20.46 -1.80 -25.07
N ASN A 121 -19.99 -2.57 -26.06
CA ASN A 121 -19.20 -2.20 -27.25
C ASN A 121 -18.20 -1.02 -27.13
N ILE A 122 -16.92 -1.34 -26.82
CA ILE A 122 -15.77 -0.48 -27.12
C ILE A 122 -14.68 -1.35 -27.78
N PRO A 123 -14.02 -0.88 -28.88
CA PRO A 123 -13.09 -1.68 -29.68
C PRO A 123 -11.84 -2.12 -28.90
N ALA A 124 -11.35 -3.32 -29.27
CA ALA A 124 -10.16 -3.95 -28.72
C ALA A 124 -8.91 -3.10 -28.94
N GLY A 125 -8.28 -2.68 -27.85
CA GLY A 125 -6.97 -2.05 -27.84
C GLY A 125 -6.63 -1.58 -26.42
N VAL A 126 -5.60 -2.22 -25.85
CA VAL A 126 -5.03 -1.98 -24.51
C VAL A 126 -5.73 -2.75 -23.39
N HIS A 127 -5.20 -3.92 -23.10
CA HIS A 127 -5.52 -4.70 -21.90
C HIS A 127 -4.81 -4.08 -20.67
N ASP A 128 -5.39 -3.02 -20.12
CA ASP A 128 -5.14 -2.66 -18.74
C ASP A 128 -6.04 -3.51 -17.85
N ALA A 129 -5.47 -4.55 -17.25
CA ALA A 129 -6.11 -5.28 -16.16
C ALA A 129 -6.28 -4.30 -14.99
N HIS A 130 -7.42 -3.62 -14.94
CA HIS A 130 -7.77 -2.72 -13.84
C HIS A 130 -8.05 -3.55 -12.60
N THR A 131 -7.02 -3.70 -11.77
CA THR A 131 -7.16 -4.16 -10.40
C THR A 131 -8.01 -3.14 -9.66
N HIS A 132 -9.28 -3.43 -9.44
CA HIS A 132 -10.08 -2.69 -8.49
C HIS A 132 -9.57 -3.03 -7.08
N MET A 133 -8.75 -2.16 -6.52
CA MET A 133 -8.90 -1.90 -5.10
C MET A 133 -10.35 -1.43 -4.94
N SER A 134 -11.11 -2.11 -4.10
CA SER A 134 -12.43 -1.69 -3.60
C SER A 134 -12.40 -0.17 -3.45
N GLU A 135 -13.32 0.55 -4.05
CA GLU A 135 -13.43 2.00 -4.18
C GLU A 135 -12.75 2.78 -3.04
N THR A 136 -11.44 2.93 -3.07
CA THR A 136 -10.73 3.94 -2.31
C THR A 136 -10.81 5.27 -3.06
N SER A 137 -12.02 5.62 -3.50
CA SER A 137 -12.32 6.99 -3.86
C SER A 137 -12.49 7.77 -2.57
N PHE A 138 -11.37 8.07 -1.94
CA PHE A 138 -11.37 9.02 -0.84
C PHE A 138 -11.19 10.41 -1.44
N SER A 139 -12.21 11.23 -1.32
CA SER A 139 -12.11 12.66 -1.61
C SER A 139 -12.68 13.37 -0.41
N ALA A 140 -11.85 14.09 0.33
CA ALA A 140 -12.23 14.68 1.60
C ALA A 140 -11.44 15.95 1.91
N TRP A 141 -12.07 16.84 2.70
CA TRP A 141 -11.37 17.97 3.30
C TRP A 141 -10.65 17.54 4.59
N LEU A 142 -9.36 17.83 4.66
CA LEU A 142 -8.56 17.75 5.88
C LEU A 142 -8.57 19.14 6.53
N SER A 143 -9.14 19.28 7.71
CA SER A 143 -8.99 20.48 8.52
C SER A 143 -7.54 20.63 9.00
N VAL A 144 -7.04 21.83 9.02
CA VAL A 144 -5.69 22.17 9.49
C VAL A 144 -5.80 23.22 10.59
N PRO A 145 -5.48 22.86 11.85
CA PRO A 145 -5.08 21.53 12.32
C PRO A 145 -6.24 20.53 12.36
N GLY A 146 -5.90 19.22 12.23
CA GLY A 146 -6.90 18.16 12.31
C GLY A 146 -6.43 16.82 11.76
N GLU A 147 -7.35 15.88 11.67
CA GLU A 147 -7.12 14.54 11.18
C GLU A 147 -8.27 14.10 10.26
N GLN A 148 -7.95 13.43 9.17
CA GLN A 148 -8.91 12.85 8.24
C GLN A 148 -8.65 11.37 8.06
N ARG A 149 -9.66 10.55 8.31
CA ARG A 149 -9.62 9.12 8.01
C ARG A 149 -9.86 8.91 6.52
N LEU A 150 -8.96 8.20 5.85
CA LEU A 150 -9.05 7.90 4.42
C LEU A 150 -9.64 6.52 4.17
N THR A 151 -9.21 5.53 4.96
CA THR A 151 -9.70 4.16 4.95
C THR A 151 -9.79 3.64 6.39
N GLN A 152 -10.20 2.39 6.57
CA GLN A 152 -10.24 1.79 7.93
C GLN A 152 -8.87 1.88 8.63
N ASN A 153 -7.77 1.77 7.88
CA ASN A 153 -6.42 1.64 8.43
C ASN A 153 -5.51 2.82 8.12
N ARG A 154 -5.98 3.82 7.35
CA ARG A 154 -5.15 4.93 6.91
C ARG A 154 -5.76 6.26 7.34
N ARG A 155 -4.95 7.08 8.01
CA ARG A 155 -5.31 8.43 8.46
C ARG A 155 -4.26 9.43 8.01
N LEU A 156 -4.70 10.62 7.74
CA LEU A 156 -3.85 11.75 7.43
C LEU A 156 -4.06 12.83 8.49
N ARG A 157 -2.99 13.30 9.09
CA ARG A 157 -3.00 14.30 10.15
C ARG A 157 -2.27 15.55 9.72
N ALA A 158 -2.81 16.69 10.10
CA ALA A 158 -2.20 18.01 9.92
C ALA A 158 -2.05 18.73 11.26
N ARG A 159 -0.88 19.33 11.49
CA ARG A 159 -0.61 20.16 12.64
C ARG A 159 0.05 21.47 12.21
N LEU A 160 -0.21 22.53 12.97
CA LEU A 160 0.51 23.79 12.85
C LEU A 160 1.49 23.89 14.01
N ILE A 161 2.75 24.21 13.69
CA ILE A 161 3.83 24.32 14.66
C ILE A 161 4.46 25.68 14.49
N PRO A 162 4.28 26.61 15.46
CA PRO A 162 4.95 27.89 15.42
C PRO A 162 6.48 27.71 15.44
N VAL A 163 7.17 28.50 14.63
CA VAL A 163 8.64 28.47 14.59
C VAL A 163 9.18 29.23 15.80
N GLU A 164 10.02 28.56 16.57
CA GLU A 164 10.72 29.19 17.70
C GLU A 164 11.80 30.18 17.22
N HIS A 165 12.00 31.23 17.97
CA HIS A 165 13.00 32.22 17.61
C HIS A 165 14.42 31.62 17.62
N GLY A 166 15.14 31.81 16.49
CA GLY A 166 16.50 31.30 16.34
C GLY A 166 16.59 29.86 15.77
N LEU A 167 15.48 29.22 15.47
CA LEU A 167 15.49 27.89 14.83
C LEU A 167 15.94 28.00 13.36
N ASP A 168 16.92 27.21 12.94
CA ASP A 168 17.20 26.99 11.50
C ASP A 168 16.11 26.08 10.91
N VAL A 169 15.03 26.70 10.45
CA VAL A 169 13.84 26.04 9.94
C VAL A 169 14.15 25.10 8.76
N VAL A 170 15.06 25.53 7.87
CA VAL A 170 15.40 24.76 6.66
C VAL A 170 16.13 23.46 7.03
N SER A 171 17.10 23.54 7.92
CA SER A 171 17.82 22.37 8.41
C SER A 171 16.92 21.45 9.22
N PHE A 172 16.06 22.01 10.06
CA PHE A 172 15.08 21.28 10.86
C PHE A 172 14.09 20.50 9.97
N ALA A 173 13.47 21.16 9.00
CA ALA A 173 12.54 20.51 8.07
C ALA A 173 13.21 19.41 7.22
N ARG A 174 14.47 19.62 6.84
CA ARG A 174 15.26 18.63 6.11
C ARG A 174 15.60 17.41 6.96
N ALA A 175 15.96 17.60 8.22
CA ALA A 175 16.24 16.53 9.16
C ALA A 175 14.98 15.70 9.42
N HIS A 176 13.84 16.34 9.66
CA HIS A 176 12.55 15.70 9.84
C HIS A 176 12.18 14.81 8.63
N GLY A 177 12.30 15.31 7.41
CA GLY A 177 12.01 14.53 6.21
C GLY A 177 12.90 13.29 6.02
N ARG A 178 14.11 13.28 6.59
CA ARG A 178 15.00 12.11 6.60
C ARG A 178 14.62 11.09 7.67
N GLU A 179 14.27 11.56 8.85
CA GLU A 179 13.90 10.72 9.99
C GLU A 179 12.62 9.94 9.73
N TRP A 180 11.61 10.59 9.15
CA TRP A 180 10.29 10.02 8.91
C TRP A 180 10.11 9.36 7.52
N LEU A 181 11.18 9.24 6.73
CA LEU A 181 11.22 8.51 5.45
C LEU A 181 10.05 8.82 4.49
N GLY A 182 9.51 10.03 4.57
CA GLY A 182 8.38 10.49 3.76
C GLY A 182 6.98 10.24 4.38
N GLU A 183 6.86 9.52 5.47
CA GLU A 183 5.58 9.34 6.19
C GLU A 183 5.10 10.63 6.84
N SER A 184 5.99 11.57 7.09
CA SER A 184 5.71 12.91 7.55
C SER A 184 6.55 13.93 6.78
N VAL A 185 6.03 15.16 6.67
CA VAL A 185 6.70 16.28 6.03
C VAL A 185 6.41 17.59 6.75
N LEU A 186 7.40 18.46 6.83
CA LEU A 186 7.25 19.83 7.28
C LEU A 186 7.28 20.79 6.09
N LEU A 187 6.27 21.63 6.00
CA LEU A 187 6.07 22.59 4.94
C LEU A 187 5.83 23.98 5.54
N ASP A 188 5.94 25.00 4.73
CA ASP A 188 5.52 26.35 5.07
C ASP A 188 3.98 26.43 5.01
N ALA A 189 3.33 26.80 6.11
CA ALA A 189 1.88 26.83 6.21
C ALA A 189 1.26 27.84 5.22
N GLU A 190 1.79 29.07 5.17
CA GLU A 190 1.28 30.12 4.29
C GLU A 190 1.50 29.76 2.81
N ALA A 191 2.68 29.22 2.49
CA ALA A 191 3.00 28.76 1.15
C ALA A 191 2.14 27.54 0.73
N ALA A 192 1.66 26.74 1.68
CA ALA A 192 0.69 25.67 1.42
C ALA A 192 -0.77 26.17 1.32
N GLY A 193 -1.00 27.47 1.52
CA GLY A 193 -2.34 28.08 1.45
C GLY A 193 -3.11 27.99 2.77
N ILE A 194 -2.44 27.79 3.90
CA ILE A 194 -3.03 27.71 5.24
C ILE A 194 -2.73 29.00 6.02
N ASP A 195 -3.76 29.60 6.58
CA ASP A 195 -3.60 30.74 7.46
C ASP A 195 -2.89 30.32 8.75
N ALA A 196 -1.81 31.01 9.09
CA ALA A 196 -0.97 30.68 10.24
C ALA A 196 -1.70 30.82 11.59
N THR A 197 -2.74 31.66 11.67
CA THR A 197 -3.47 31.97 12.89
C THR A 197 -4.79 31.21 13.01
N HIS A 198 -5.54 31.16 11.90
CA HIS A 198 -6.89 30.60 11.89
C HIS A 198 -6.93 29.17 11.35
N GLY A 199 -5.81 28.68 10.81
CA GLY A 199 -5.77 27.38 10.14
C GLY A 199 -6.43 27.41 8.77
N GLY A 200 -7.01 26.29 8.37
CA GLY A 200 -7.64 26.18 7.07
C GLY A 200 -8.04 24.75 6.74
N ARG A 201 -8.06 24.44 5.46
CA ARG A 201 -8.35 23.08 5.00
C ARG A 201 -7.60 22.77 3.72
N LEU A 202 -7.23 21.52 3.58
CA LEU A 202 -6.61 20.95 2.37
C LEU A 202 -7.51 19.88 1.79
N TRP A 203 -7.47 19.73 0.47
CA TRP A 203 -8.21 18.69 -0.21
C TRP A 203 -7.35 17.44 -0.37
N ILE A 204 -7.92 16.26 -0.12
CA ILE A 204 -7.24 14.98 -0.30
C ILE A 204 -8.03 14.18 -1.33
N GLU A 205 -7.33 13.63 -2.32
CA GLU A 205 -7.92 12.74 -3.32
C GLU A 205 -6.85 11.79 -3.88
N PRO A 206 -7.25 10.72 -4.61
CA PRO A 206 -6.30 9.89 -5.35
C PRO A 206 -5.62 10.67 -6.48
N PRO A 207 -4.52 10.14 -7.06
CA PRO A 207 -3.89 10.71 -8.25
C PRO A 207 -4.87 10.82 -9.43
N CYS A 208 -4.91 11.98 -10.06
CA CYS A 208 -5.73 12.24 -11.24
C CYS A 208 -4.89 12.25 -12.53
N ALA A 209 -5.54 11.93 -13.65
CA ALA A 209 -4.90 12.03 -14.96
C ALA A 209 -4.53 13.50 -15.26
N GLY A 210 -3.29 13.71 -15.68
CA GLY A 210 -2.79 15.07 -15.99
C GLY A 210 -2.16 15.78 -14.79
N ASP A 211 -2.13 15.20 -13.61
CA ASP A 211 -1.48 15.77 -12.44
C ASP A 211 -0.01 16.11 -12.66
N VAL A 212 0.34 17.33 -12.24
CA VAL A 212 1.69 17.86 -12.31
C VAL A 212 2.05 18.50 -10.97
N LEU A 213 3.28 18.28 -10.51
CA LEU A 213 3.84 18.95 -9.34
C LEU A 213 5.27 19.41 -9.62
N CYS A 214 5.81 20.27 -8.77
CA CYS A 214 7.22 20.63 -8.72
C CYS A 214 7.87 19.87 -7.56
N PRO A 215 8.48 18.68 -7.78
CA PRO A 215 8.98 17.87 -6.67
C PRO A 215 10.07 18.60 -5.88
N LEU A 216 9.97 18.57 -4.56
CA LEU A 216 10.96 19.17 -3.68
C LEU A 216 12.37 18.67 -3.99
N GLY A 217 13.32 19.60 -4.22
CA GLY A 217 14.69 19.32 -4.61
C GLY A 217 14.94 19.29 -6.11
N MET A 218 13.95 19.61 -6.95
CA MET A 218 14.11 19.74 -8.41
C MET A 218 14.14 21.19 -8.90
N HIS A 219 14.40 22.14 -8.00
CA HIS A 219 14.62 23.57 -8.33
C HIS A 219 13.52 24.18 -9.21
N GLY A 220 12.26 23.87 -8.92
CA GLY A 220 11.09 24.42 -9.61
C GLY A 220 10.73 23.72 -10.94
N GLN A 221 11.46 22.69 -11.34
CA GLN A 221 11.08 21.89 -12.50
C GLN A 221 9.82 21.08 -12.22
N SER A 222 8.86 21.17 -13.13
CA SER A 222 7.61 20.39 -13.02
C SER A 222 7.79 18.97 -13.56
N LYS A 223 7.09 18.03 -12.96
CA LYS A 223 7.06 16.62 -13.36
C LYS A 223 5.64 16.09 -13.31
N LYS A 224 5.29 15.21 -14.25
CA LYS A 224 4.01 14.48 -14.18
C LYS A 224 3.99 13.59 -12.94
N LEU A 225 2.85 13.57 -12.24
CA LEU A 225 2.68 12.73 -11.05
C LEU A 225 2.82 11.24 -11.40
N SER A 226 2.34 10.82 -12.58
CA SER A 226 2.50 9.45 -13.09
C SER A 226 3.96 9.00 -13.16
N ASP A 227 4.86 9.91 -13.59
CA ASP A 227 6.28 9.61 -13.70
C ASP A 227 6.95 9.55 -12.33
N LEU A 228 6.52 10.42 -11.40
CA LEU A 228 6.97 10.38 -10.00
C LEU A 228 6.56 9.06 -9.33
N LEU A 229 5.29 8.66 -9.47
CA LEU A 229 4.77 7.40 -8.93
C LEU A 229 5.46 6.18 -9.55
N SER A 230 5.78 6.23 -10.84
CA SER A 230 6.51 5.16 -11.51
C SER A 230 7.95 5.04 -10.99
N ALA A 231 8.60 6.15 -10.69
CA ALA A 231 9.96 6.19 -10.15
C ALA A 231 10.04 5.82 -8.64
N SER A 232 8.93 5.90 -7.90
CA SER A 232 8.89 5.66 -6.44
C SER A 232 8.96 4.19 -6.05
N ARG A 233 9.07 3.27 -7.01
CA ARG A 233 9.09 1.80 -6.79
C ARG A 233 7.83 1.25 -6.09
N LEU A 234 6.72 1.99 -6.15
CA LEU A 234 5.44 1.49 -5.69
C LEU A 234 4.84 0.51 -6.72
N PRO A 235 4.28 -0.63 -6.28
CA PRO A 235 3.49 -1.51 -7.13
C PRO A 235 2.39 -0.74 -7.86
N VAL A 236 2.11 -1.10 -9.12
CA VAL A 236 1.11 -0.39 -9.95
C VAL A 236 -0.25 -0.29 -9.26
N ALA A 237 -0.66 -1.35 -8.54
CA ALA A 237 -1.91 -1.39 -7.81
C ALA A 237 -1.99 -0.33 -6.68
N GLU A 238 -0.87 -0.03 -6.02
CA GLU A 238 -0.80 0.96 -4.93
C GLU A 238 -0.81 2.41 -5.42
N ARG A 239 -0.31 2.67 -6.63
CA ARG A 239 -0.16 4.04 -7.14
C ARG A 239 -1.47 4.81 -7.19
N ARG A 240 -2.58 4.12 -7.47
CA ARG A 240 -3.92 4.72 -7.52
C ARG A 240 -4.50 5.07 -6.16
N GLY A 241 -4.02 4.41 -5.11
CA GLY A 241 -4.43 4.65 -3.72
C GLY A 241 -3.52 5.62 -2.95
N VAL A 242 -2.54 6.25 -3.59
CA VAL A 242 -1.66 7.23 -2.93
C VAL A 242 -2.46 8.49 -2.62
N PRO A 243 -2.49 8.98 -1.36
CA PRO A 243 -3.16 10.23 -1.07
C PRO A 243 -2.38 11.42 -1.64
N VAL A 244 -3.07 12.23 -2.42
CA VAL A 244 -2.56 13.50 -2.95
C VAL A 244 -3.23 14.64 -2.21
N VAL A 245 -2.45 15.42 -1.47
CA VAL A 245 -2.91 16.58 -0.71
C VAL A 245 -2.78 17.83 -1.56
N ARG A 246 -3.88 18.60 -1.69
CA ARG A 246 -3.99 19.78 -2.54
C ARG A 246 -4.51 20.99 -1.78
N THR A 247 -4.31 22.17 -2.32
CA THR A 247 -4.88 23.40 -1.76
C THR A 247 -6.41 23.47 -1.88
N SER A 248 -6.99 22.81 -2.88
CA SER A 248 -8.44 22.73 -3.14
C SER A 248 -8.72 21.59 -4.13
N PRO A 249 -9.99 21.17 -4.38
CA PRO A 249 -10.33 20.32 -5.51
C PRO A 249 -9.75 20.90 -6.81
N ASN A 250 -9.04 20.10 -7.59
CA ASN A 250 -8.29 20.52 -8.78
C ASN A 250 -7.20 21.59 -8.52
N GLY A 251 -6.94 21.90 -7.27
CA GLY A 251 -5.91 22.84 -6.87
C GLY A 251 -4.49 22.26 -6.98
N ARG A 252 -3.53 23.12 -6.66
CA ARG A 252 -2.11 22.75 -6.65
C ARG A 252 -1.84 21.63 -5.66
N ILE A 253 -1.02 20.65 -6.06
CA ILE A 253 -0.51 19.61 -5.16
C ILE A 253 0.41 20.28 -4.13
N VAL A 254 0.25 19.92 -2.87
CA VAL A 254 1.09 20.32 -1.73
C VAL A 254 2.01 19.17 -1.33
N TRP A 255 1.45 17.95 -1.29
CA TRP A 255 2.17 16.75 -0.90
C TRP A 255 1.58 15.51 -1.54
N VAL A 256 2.43 14.64 -2.03
CA VAL A 256 2.10 13.27 -2.41
C VAL A 256 2.53 12.39 -1.24
N ALA A 257 1.55 11.93 -0.46
CA ALA A 257 1.79 11.32 0.84
C ALA A 257 2.72 10.10 0.76
N GLY A 258 3.75 10.11 1.62
CA GLY A 258 4.76 9.06 1.65
C GLY A 258 5.78 9.10 0.50
N ILE A 259 5.70 10.06 -0.42
CA ILE A 259 6.55 10.10 -1.62
C ILE A 259 7.32 11.41 -1.75
N ARG A 260 6.62 12.53 -1.94
CA ARG A 260 7.29 13.81 -2.22
C ARG A 260 6.37 15.01 -1.98
N ALA A 261 6.94 16.06 -1.39
CA ALA A 261 6.28 17.37 -1.31
C ALA A 261 6.53 18.21 -2.57
N ASP A 262 5.71 19.25 -2.72
CA ASP A 262 5.89 20.26 -3.76
C ASP A 262 6.89 21.34 -3.29
N GLU A 263 7.82 21.70 -4.16
CA GLU A 263 8.87 22.71 -3.92
C GLU A 263 8.30 24.06 -3.51
N ARG A 264 7.12 24.43 -4.03
CA ARG A 264 6.47 25.73 -3.78
C ARG A 264 5.92 25.87 -2.36
N SER A 265 5.82 24.78 -1.61
CA SER A 265 5.40 24.75 -0.20
C SER A 265 6.56 24.46 0.75
N LYS A 266 7.81 24.52 0.29
CA LYS A 266 8.99 24.25 1.12
C LYS A 266 9.17 25.31 2.20
N CYS A 267 9.74 24.88 3.31
CA CYS A 267 10.20 25.81 4.35
C CYS A 267 11.35 26.68 3.85
N THR A 268 11.33 27.94 4.25
CA THR A 268 12.39 28.93 4.03
C THR A 268 12.83 29.51 5.37
N GLN A 269 13.82 30.37 5.40
CA GLN A 269 14.24 31.08 6.61
C GLN A 269 13.16 32.05 7.12
N ASP A 270 12.23 32.47 6.24
CA ASP A 270 11.14 33.40 6.57
C ASP A 270 9.87 32.69 7.04
N THR A 271 9.86 31.36 7.05
CA THR A 271 8.71 30.54 7.52
C THR A 271 8.44 30.81 8.99
N LYS A 272 7.24 31.24 9.31
CA LYS A 272 6.79 31.55 10.67
C LYS A 272 6.04 30.43 11.34
N VAL A 273 5.31 29.63 10.56
CA VAL A 273 4.53 28.50 11.04
C VAL A 273 4.76 27.32 10.11
N LEU A 274 5.12 26.18 10.67
CA LEU A 274 5.27 24.93 9.96
C LEU A 274 3.91 24.21 9.87
N LEU A 275 3.61 23.71 8.70
CA LEU A 275 2.56 22.72 8.47
C LEU A 275 3.20 21.34 8.49
N GLU A 276 2.94 20.56 9.52
CA GLU A 276 3.28 19.14 9.54
C GLU A 276 2.12 18.32 8.96
N LEU A 277 2.41 17.58 7.92
CA LEU A 277 1.50 16.56 7.36
C LEU A 277 2.09 15.18 7.61
N SER A 278 1.30 14.27 8.17
CA SER A 278 1.73 12.90 8.42
C SER A 278 0.66 11.89 8.01
N ILE A 279 1.11 10.76 7.47
CA ILE A 279 0.25 9.62 7.14
C ILE A 279 0.52 8.49 8.15
N HIS A 280 -0.54 7.95 8.71
CA HIS A 280 -0.47 6.85 9.66
C HIS A 280 -1.23 5.66 9.09
N GLU A 281 -0.56 4.53 9.00
CA GLU A 281 -1.15 3.25 8.63
C GLU A 281 -1.20 2.35 9.87
N SER A 282 -2.40 1.97 10.30
CA SER A 282 -2.54 0.95 11.35
C SER A 282 -2.44 -0.42 10.69
N LEU A 283 -1.46 -1.22 11.08
CA LEU A 283 -1.44 -2.63 10.73
C LEU A 283 -2.71 -3.27 11.29
N ILE A 284 -3.49 -3.96 10.46
CA ILE A 284 -4.54 -4.85 10.97
C ILE A 284 -3.81 -5.95 11.73
N THR A 285 -3.86 -5.89 13.04
CA THR A 285 -3.56 -7.07 13.85
C THR A 285 -4.66 -8.06 13.52
N VAL A 286 -4.34 -9.11 12.76
CA VAL A 286 -5.23 -10.25 12.58
C VAL A 286 -5.51 -10.77 13.99
N SER A 287 -6.69 -10.45 14.52
CA SER A 287 -7.19 -11.00 15.76
C SER A 287 -7.20 -12.52 15.63
N ASP A 288 -6.82 -13.21 16.70
CA ASP A 288 -6.70 -14.67 16.86
C ASP A 288 -8.01 -15.43 16.52
N SER A 289 -8.44 -15.42 15.27
CA SER A 289 -9.53 -16.26 14.77
C SER A 289 -9.05 -17.62 14.25
N TYR A 290 -7.81 -18.02 14.60
CA TYR A 290 -7.25 -19.34 14.30
C TYR A 290 -7.10 -20.21 15.56
N GLY A 291 -8.07 -20.15 16.49
CA GLY A 291 -8.14 -20.97 17.67
C GLY A 291 -9.56 -21.48 17.87
N GLY A 292 -9.90 -22.57 17.20
CA GLY A 292 -11.13 -23.30 17.37
C GLY A 292 -11.05 -24.60 16.59
#